data_613ae497da4343b79a74ea9785379614
#
_entry.id   613ae497da4343b79a74ea9785379614
#
_cell.length_a   1.000
_cell.length_b   1.000
_cell.length_c   1.000
_cell.angle_alpha   90.00
_cell.angle_beta   90.00
_cell.angle_gamma   90.00
#
_symmetry.space_group_name_H-M   'P 1'
#
loop_
_entity.id
_entity.type
_entity.pdbx_description
1 polymer ?
#
loop_
_entity_poly.entity_id
_entity_poly.type
_entity_poly.pdbx_seq_one_letter_code
_entity_poly.pdbx_strand_id
1 'polypeptide(L)'
;MIRYPVTMTSTVRPRHRQGPARLVGGVPYSDRASTLSLLPGAAVGRWLARQAPLVCGRLLDLGCGNQPFLPWYGPKVAEAVPVDAAPARGVLQVDLAGPLPFPDAGFDTILCTQVLEHVENAEHAMGEIARVLRPGGHALVTVPFLYPTHEAPYDFQRFTHHGLAGLVRRHGLEVAALDAQGGPVLMLAHFGVLALTQVLRLLRLADNRVLRALVAAPQEALRSRVSTRLSLPARVASLGYMVVARKPL
;
A
#
# COMPACT_ATOMS: atom_id res chain seq x y z
N MET A 1 8.35 -16.08 27.36
CA MET A 1 8.76 -14.66 27.37
C MET A 1 9.77 -14.47 26.24
N ILE A 2 9.30 -13.99 25.08
CA ILE A 2 10.14 -13.79 23.89
C ILE A 2 10.89 -12.46 24.11
N ARG A 3 12.19 -12.51 24.31
CA ARG A 3 13.03 -11.30 24.38
C ARG A 3 13.44 -10.91 22.98
N TYR A 4 12.92 -9.79 22.50
CA TYR A 4 13.45 -9.13 21.30
C TYR A 4 14.68 -8.31 21.72
N PRO A 5 15.85 -8.48 21.08
CA PRO A 5 16.99 -7.61 21.33
C PRO A 5 16.68 -6.22 20.75
N VAL A 6 16.37 -5.27 21.62
CA VAL A 6 16.18 -3.86 21.24
C VAL A 6 17.55 -3.17 21.25
N THR A 7 18.26 -3.24 20.15
CA THR A 7 19.29 -2.25 19.80
C THR A 7 19.03 -1.87 18.35
N MET A 8 18.11 -0.91 18.14
CA MET A 8 17.91 -0.29 16.84
C MET A 8 18.97 0.79 16.61
N THR A 9 20.15 0.37 16.17
CA THR A 9 21.02 1.22 15.36
C THR A 9 20.42 1.24 13.97
N SER A 10 20.39 2.39 13.28
CA SER A 10 19.81 2.65 11.96
C SER A 10 20.21 1.58 10.95
N THR A 11 19.48 0.48 10.92
CA THR A 11 19.71 -0.61 9.98
C THR A 11 18.91 -0.32 8.72
N VAL A 12 19.62 -0.18 7.62
CA VAL A 12 19.09 -0.10 6.27
C VAL A 12 17.99 -1.15 6.10
N ARG A 13 16.73 -0.70 5.93
CA ARG A 13 15.59 -1.59 5.68
C ARG A 13 15.86 -2.41 4.42
N PRO A 14 15.51 -3.71 4.39
CA PRO A 14 15.70 -4.52 3.20
C PRO A 14 14.91 -3.94 2.03
N ARG A 15 15.56 -3.88 0.86
CA ARG A 15 14.94 -3.36 -0.37
C ARG A 15 13.80 -4.27 -0.81
N HIS A 16 12.60 -3.71 -0.96
CA HIS A 16 11.54 -4.38 -1.72
C HIS A 16 11.97 -4.59 -3.17
N ARG A 17 11.93 -5.83 -3.63
CA ARG A 17 12.20 -6.19 -5.03
C ARG A 17 10.91 -6.17 -5.86
N GLN A 18 10.07 -5.15 -5.73
CA GLN A 18 8.97 -4.97 -6.67
C GLN A 18 9.52 -4.32 -7.94
N GLY A 19 9.19 -4.87 -9.09
CA GLY A 19 9.48 -4.25 -10.38
C GLY A 19 8.48 -3.11 -10.68
N PRO A 20 8.74 -2.30 -11.73
CA PRO A 20 7.81 -1.26 -12.15
C PRO A 20 6.42 -1.84 -12.43
N ALA A 21 5.38 -1.04 -12.20
CA ALA A 21 4.03 -1.48 -12.49
C ALA A 21 3.83 -1.65 -14.00
N ARG A 22 3.22 -2.76 -14.40
CA ARG A 22 2.68 -2.94 -15.73
C ARG A 22 1.29 -2.33 -15.81
N LEU A 23 1.04 -1.48 -16.80
CA LEU A 23 -0.28 -0.92 -17.04
C LEU A 23 -1.10 -1.86 -17.93
N VAL A 24 -2.27 -2.29 -17.45
CA VAL A 24 -3.23 -3.08 -18.23
C VAL A 24 -4.55 -2.34 -18.23
N GLY A 25 -4.95 -1.77 -19.38
CA GLY A 25 -6.14 -0.94 -19.46
C GLY A 25 -6.11 0.29 -18.52
N GLY A 26 -4.94 0.90 -18.31
CA GLY A 26 -4.76 2.03 -17.39
C GLY A 26 -4.68 1.66 -15.89
N VAL A 27 -4.83 0.38 -15.54
CA VAL A 27 -4.71 -0.10 -14.16
C VAL A 27 -3.26 -0.48 -13.86
N PRO A 28 -2.64 0.07 -12.81
CA PRO A 28 -1.28 -0.29 -12.43
C PRO A 28 -1.24 -1.64 -11.70
N TYR A 29 -0.37 -2.54 -12.14
CA TYR A 29 -0.11 -3.83 -11.53
C TYR A 29 1.38 -4.04 -11.36
N SER A 30 1.84 -4.47 -10.19
CA SER A 30 3.24 -4.81 -9.99
C SER A 30 3.62 -6.07 -10.77
N ASP A 31 4.62 -5.98 -11.65
CA ASP A 31 5.07 -7.10 -12.49
C ASP A 31 5.77 -8.22 -11.70
N ARG A 32 6.28 -7.89 -10.51
CA ARG A 32 7.01 -8.83 -9.64
C ARG A 32 6.33 -9.03 -8.30
N ALA A 33 5.01 -8.85 -8.26
CA ALA A 33 4.26 -9.27 -7.07
C ALA A 33 4.56 -10.75 -6.80
N SER A 34 4.91 -11.08 -5.56
CA SER A 34 4.95 -12.48 -5.16
C SER A 34 3.59 -13.11 -5.45
N THR A 35 3.53 -14.42 -5.68
CA THR A 35 2.26 -15.14 -5.85
C THR A 35 1.26 -14.80 -4.74
N LEU A 36 1.75 -14.41 -3.56
CA LEU A 36 0.94 -14.04 -2.39
C LEU A 36 0.36 -12.63 -2.47
N SER A 37 0.94 -11.71 -3.23
CA SER A 37 0.49 -10.32 -3.33
C SER A 37 -0.27 -9.99 -4.62
N LEU A 38 -0.50 -10.97 -5.52
CA LEU A 38 -1.20 -10.73 -6.79
C LEU A 38 -2.62 -10.18 -6.61
N LEU A 39 -3.44 -10.80 -5.77
CA LEU A 39 -4.82 -10.38 -5.54
C LEU A 39 -4.92 -9.09 -4.73
N PRO A 40 -4.20 -8.93 -3.59
CA PRO A 40 -4.15 -7.67 -2.87
C PRO A 40 -3.64 -6.51 -3.74
N GLY A 41 -2.55 -6.71 -4.48
CA GLY A 41 -1.99 -5.71 -5.38
C GLY A 41 -2.95 -5.32 -6.52
N ALA A 42 -3.71 -6.28 -7.06
CA ALA A 42 -4.75 -6.00 -8.06
C ALA A 42 -5.87 -5.11 -7.50
N ALA A 43 -6.26 -5.30 -6.23
CA ALA A 43 -7.26 -4.46 -5.58
C ALA A 43 -6.76 -3.01 -5.44
N VAL A 44 -5.51 -2.82 -4.96
CA VAL A 44 -4.87 -1.50 -4.87
C VAL A 44 -4.77 -0.85 -6.25
N GLY A 45 -4.25 -1.56 -7.25
CA GLY A 45 -4.11 -1.03 -8.61
C GLY A 45 -5.43 -0.54 -9.21
N ARG A 46 -6.51 -1.32 -9.06
CA ARG A 46 -7.84 -0.91 -9.53
C ARG A 46 -8.40 0.28 -8.79
N TRP A 47 -8.17 0.33 -7.49
CA TRP A 47 -8.58 1.47 -6.70
C TRP A 47 -7.85 2.74 -7.15
N LEU A 48 -6.53 2.68 -7.28
CA LEU A 48 -5.72 3.79 -7.78
C LEU A 48 -6.19 4.26 -9.16
N ALA A 49 -6.47 3.34 -10.09
CA ALA A 49 -6.98 3.68 -11.41
C ALA A 49 -8.28 4.50 -11.36
N ARG A 50 -9.18 4.21 -10.41
CA ARG A 50 -10.40 5.02 -10.20
C ARG A 50 -10.12 6.39 -9.61
N GLN A 51 -9.04 6.54 -8.84
CA GLN A 51 -8.63 7.82 -8.26
C GLN A 51 -7.78 8.67 -9.21
N ALA A 52 -7.52 8.21 -10.43
CA ALA A 52 -6.70 8.92 -11.41
C ALA A 52 -7.09 10.40 -11.62
N PRO A 53 -8.38 10.81 -11.59
CA PRO A 53 -8.76 12.22 -11.71
C PRO A 53 -8.29 13.11 -10.56
N LEU A 54 -7.94 12.54 -9.40
CA LEU A 54 -7.45 13.26 -8.23
C LEU A 54 -5.92 13.44 -8.24
N VAL A 55 -5.24 12.72 -9.13
CA VAL A 55 -3.77 12.71 -9.22
C VAL A 55 -3.30 13.81 -10.15
N CYS A 56 -2.75 14.89 -9.58
CA CYS A 56 -2.35 16.08 -10.33
C CYS A 56 -1.23 16.85 -9.61
N GLY A 57 -0.71 17.87 -10.27
CA GLY A 57 0.22 18.85 -9.72
C GLY A 57 1.53 18.24 -9.23
N ARG A 58 1.97 18.64 -8.05
CA ARG A 58 3.16 18.11 -7.37
C ARG A 58 2.77 16.93 -6.48
N LEU A 59 3.31 15.75 -6.76
CA LEU A 59 2.98 14.51 -6.05
C LEU A 59 4.14 14.03 -5.19
N LEU A 60 3.83 13.69 -3.93
CA LEU A 60 4.72 12.97 -3.02
C LEU A 60 4.34 11.48 -3.02
N ASP A 61 5.26 10.61 -3.45
CA ASP A 61 5.11 9.15 -3.33
C ASP A 61 5.85 8.67 -2.08
N LEU A 62 5.11 8.53 -0.99
CA LEU A 62 5.60 8.29 0.36
C LEU A 62 5.72 6.80 0.62
N GLY A 63 6.95 6.31 0.88
CA GLY A 63 7.25 4.89 0.97
C GLY A 63 7.17 4.21 -0.40
N CYS A 64 7.75 4.87 -1.42
CA CYS A 64 7.61 4.48 -2.83
C CYS A 64 8.29 3.14 -3.18
N GLY A 65 9.13 2.58 -2.32
CA GLY A 65 9.92 1.39 -2.61
C GLY A 65 10.73 1.54 -3.90
N ASN A 66 10.55 0.61 -4.83
CA ASN A 66 11.15 0.66 -6.17
C ASN A 66 10.28 1.41 -7.19
N GLN A 67 9.42 2.33 -6.73
CA GLN A 67 8.55 3.17 -7.55
C GLN A 67 7.59 2.36 -8.48
N PRO A 68 6.86 1.34 -7.96
CA PRO A 68 6.04 0.49 -8.81
C PRO A 68 4.92 1.26 -9.53
N PHE A 69 4.47 2.39 -8.97
CA PHE A 69 3.36 3.18 -9.51
C PHE A 69 3.81 4.40 -10.34
N LEU A 70 5.11 4.68 -10.43
CA LEU A 70 5.64 5.79 -11.24
C LEU A 70 5.15 5.78 -12.70
N PRO A 71 5.12 4.64 -13.43
CA PRO A 71 4.59 4.62 -14.79
C PRO A 71 3.11 5.00 -14.87
N TRP A 72 2.34 4.85 -13.79
CA TRP A 72 0.92 5.18 -13.74
C TRP A 72 0.67 6.67 -13.42
N TYR A 73 1.32 7.20 -12.38
CA TYR A 73 1.10 8.59 -11.97
C TYR A 73 1.99 9.59 -12.70
N GLY A 74 3.21 9.20 -13.08
CA GLY A 74 4.20 10.09 -13.69
C GLY A 74 3.66 10.95 -14.84
N PRO A 75 2.92 10.37 -15.82
CA PRO A 75 2.35 11.15 -16.93
C PRO A 75 1.22 12.12 -16.53
N LYS A 76 0.74 12.09 -15.29
CA LYS A 76 -0.43 12.86 -14.79
C LYS A 76 -0.04 14.04 -13.93
N VAL A 77 1.20 14.10 -13.47
CA VAL A 77 1.69 15.08 -12.49
C VAL A 77 2.72 16.01 -13.11
N ALA A 78 2.82 17.23 -12.59
CA ALA A 78 3.83 18.18 -13.02
C ALA A 78 5.22 17.81 -12.46
N GLU A 79 5.25 17.31 -11.23
CA GLU A 79 6.45 16.88 -10.54
C GLU A 79 6.14 15.67 -9.65
N ALA A 80 7.02 14.68 -9.64
CA ALA A 80 6.94 13.53 -8.74
C ALA A 80 8.15 13.52 -7.81
N VAL A 81 7.89 13.43 -6.50
CA VAL A 81 8.91 13.33 -5.45
C VAL A 81 8.77 11.98 -4.76
N PRO A 82 9.50 10.95 -5.22
CA PRO A 82 9.51 9.64 -4.58
C PRO A 82 10.41 9.65 -3.35
N VAL A 83 9.88 9.19 -2.21
CA VAL A 83 10.63 9.06 -0.95
C VAL A 83 10.47 7.69 -0.33
N ASP A 84 11.53 7.18 0.30
CA ASP A 84 11.52 5.91 1.02
C ASP A 84 12.57 5.92 2.14
N ALA A 85 12.37 5.11 3.18
CA ALA A 85 13.36 4.93 4.23
C ALA A 85 14.60 4.15 3.73
N ALA A 86 14.42 3.27 2.74
CA ALA A 86 15.50 2.54 2.11
C ALA A 86 16.10 3.33 0.93
N PRO A 87 17.44 3.38 0.80
CA PRO A 87 18.08 4.08 -0.29
C PRO A 87 17.80 3.40 -1.64
N ALA A 88 17.37 4.18 -2.65
CA ALA A 88 17.20 3.71 -4.02
C ALA A 88 17.58 4.82 -5.02
N ARG A 89 17.88 4.42 -6.27
CA ARG A 89 18.22 5.39 -7.32
C ARG A 89 17.02 6.28 -7.65
N GLY A 90 17.21 7.60 -7.60
CA GLY A 90 16.16 8.57 -7.90
C GLY A 90 15.08 8.65 -6.81
N VAL A 91 15.35 8.13 -5.61
CA VAL A 91 14.47 8.20 -4.44
C VAL A 91 15.18 9.00 -3.35
N LEU A 92 14.50 9.97 -2.79
CA LEU A 92 14.99 10.71 -1.63
C LEU A 92 14.84 9.83 -0.39
N GLN A 93 15.94 9.63 0.35
CA GLN A 93 15.89 8.86 1.57
C GLN A 93 15.26 9.69 2.70
N VAL A 94 14.11 9.25 3.21
CA VAL A 94 13.36 9.91 4.29
C VAL A 94 12.76 8.84 5.20
N ASP A 95 12.94 9.00 6.51
CA ASP A 95 12.28 8.17 7.51
C ASP A 95 11.00 8.87 7.99
N LEU A 96 9.86 8.18 7.88
CA LEU A 96 8.56 8.68 8.35
C LEU A 96 8.41 8.65 9.89
N ALA A 97 9.39 8.13 10.60
CA ALA A 97 9.45 8.25 12.05
C ALA A 97 9.80 9.68 12.50
N GLY A 98 10.39 10.47 11.61
CA GLY A 98 10.74 11.88 11.83
C GLY A 98 9.93 12.85 10.95
N PRO A 99 10.19 14.17 11.10
CA PRO A 99 9.53 15.18 10.27
C PRO A 99 9.96 15.06 8.80
N LEU A 100 9.00 15.23 7.89
CA LEU A 100 9.29 15.26 6.46
C LEU A 100 10.06 16.54 6.09
N PRO A 101 11.14 16.47 5.29
CA PRO A 101 11.97 17.61 4.92
C PRO A 101 11.30 18.48 3.83
N PHE A 102 10.01 18.72 3.97
CA PHE A 102 9.21 19.49 3.02
C PHE A 102 8.42 20.60 3.74
N PRO A 103 8.18 21.73 3.07
CA PRO A 103 7.37 22.82 3.62
C PRO A 103 5.91 22.39 3.77
N ASP A 104 5.18 23.12 4.61
CA ASP A 104 3.73 23.03 4.72
C ASP A 104 3.07 23.30 3.37
N ALA A 105 1.97 22.60 3.10
CA ALA A 105 1.21 22.77 1.86
C ALA A 105 2.03 22.66 0.55
N GLY A 106 3.08 21.83 0.57
CA GLY A 106 4.01 21.66 -0.55
C GLY A 106 3.53 20.74 -1.66
N PHE A 107 2.46 19.96 -1.46
CA PHE A 107 2.03 18.93 -2.40
C PHE A 107 0.53 18.98 -2.70
N ASP A 108 0.19 18.73 -3.95
CA ASP A 108 -1.20 18.63 -4.45
C ASP A 108 -1.78 17.25 -4.19
N THR A 109 -0.94 16.23 -4.35
CA THR A 109 -1.29 14.82 -4.21
C THR A 109 -0.23 14.11 -3.37
N ILE A 110 -0.68 13.26 -2.44
CA ILE A 110 0.18 12.31 -1.72
C ILE A 110 -0.28 10.90 -2.00
N LEU A 111 0.65 10.02 -2.35
CA LEU A 111 0.44 8.60 -2.45
C LEU A 111 1.16 7.92 -1.28
N CYS A 112 0.45 7.12 -0.49
CA CYS A 112 0.98 6.37 0.65
C CYS A 112 0.38 4.96 0.64
N THR A 113 1.04 4.04 -0.07
CA THR A 113 0.48 2.71 -0.35
C THR A 113 1.21 1.62 0.42
N GLN A 114 0.53 0.98 1.38
CA GLN A 114 1.09 -0.10 2.22
C GLN A 114 2.36 0.37 2.92
N VAL A 115 2.25 1.44 3.70
CA VAL A 115 3.37 2.09 4.37
C VAL A 115 3.08 2.32 5.86
N LEU A 116 1.87 2.77 6.22
CA LEU A 116 1.56 3.16 7.60
C LEU A 116 1.66 1.98 8.58
N GLU A 117 1.45 0.76 8.12
CA GLU A 117 1.67 -0.46 8.91
C GLU A 117 3.13 -0.65 9.34
N HIS A 118 4.06 -0.07 8.57
CA HIS A 118 5.51 -0.14 8.79
C HIS A 118 6.08 1.07 9.53
N VAL A 119 5.22 1.98 9.96
CA VAL A 119 5.59 3.16 10.76
C VAL A 119 5.09 2.95 12.18
N GLU A 120 6.00 2.95 13.16
CA GLU A 120 5.66 2.72 14.57
C GLU A 120 4.67 3.77 15.09
N ASN A 121 4.87 5.04 14.73
CA ASN A 121 3.98 6.15 15.08
C ASN A 121 3.19 6.65 13.85
N ALA A 122 2.11 5.95 13.50
CA ALA A 122 1.24 6.33 12.39
C ALA A 122 0.49 7.65 12.63
N GLU A 123 0.27 8.06 13.88
CA GLU A 123 -0.30 9.39 14.21
C GLU A 123 0.65 10.49 13.72
N HIS A 124 1.94 10.38 14.03
CA HIS A 124 2.94 11.33 13.55
C HIS A 124 2.98 11.37 12.01
N ALA A 125 3.06 10.19 11.38
CA ALA A 125 3.10 10.11 9.92
C ALA A 125 1.87 10.73 9.24
N MET A 126 0.67 10.52 9.80
CA MET A 126 -0.55 11.13 9.28
C MET A 126 -0.57 12.65 9.52
N GLY A 127 -0.03 13.13 10.63
CA GLY A 127 0.16 14.56 10.90
C GLY A 127 1.06 15.22 9.86
N GLU A 128 2.17 14.58 9.51
CA GLU A 128 3.09 15.06 8.47
C GLU A 128 2.44 15.04 7.09
N ILE A 129 1.68 13.98 6.74
CA ILE A 129 0.86 13.93 5.52
C ILE A 129 -0.09 15.15 5.48
N ALA A 130 -0.81 15.41 6.57
CA ALA A 130 -1.72 16.54 6.65
C ALA A 130 -1.01 17.89 6.55
N ARG A 131 0.18 18.03 7.15
CA ARG A 131 0.98 19.26 7.11
C ARG A 131 1.44 19.58 5.69
N VAL A 132 2.08 18.63 5.02
CA VAL A 132 2.68 18.88 3.70
C VAL A 132 1.66 18.89 2.56
N LEU A 133 0.46 18.36 2.76
CA LEU A 133 -0.65 18.44 1.81
C LEU A 133 -1.22 19.85 1.78
N ARG A 134 -1.43 20.43 0.60
CA ARG A 134 -2.04 21.75 0.45
C ARG A 134 -3.55 21.71 0.74
N PRO A 135 -4.17 22.85 1.12
CA PRO A 135 -5.63 22.96 1.15
C PRO A 135 -6.23 22.55 -0.20
N GLY A 136 -7.32 21.78 -0.18
CA GLY A 136 -7.95 21.20 -1.37
C GLY A 136 -7.22 19.98 -1.96
N GLY A 137 -6.01 19.65 -1.51
CA GLY A 137 -5.23 18.49 -1.95
C GLY A 137 -5.77 17.15 -1.46
N HIS A 138 -5.26 16.06 -2.04
CA HIS A 138 -5.72 14.69 -1.75
C HIS A 138 -4.56 13.76 -1.37
N ALA A 139 -4.75 12.98 -0.31
CA ALA A 139 -3.87 11.86 0.02
C ALA A 139 -4.58 10.53 -0.25
N LEU A 140 -3.94 9.68 -1.06
CA LEU A 140 -4.39 8.34 -1.40
C LEU A 140 -3.63 7.34 -0.51
N VAL A 141 -4.30 6.81 0.51
CA VAL A 141 -3.67 5.96 1.52
C VAL A 141 -4.26 4.55 1.46
N THR A 142 -3.40 3.53 1.47
CA THR A 142 -3.83 2.13 1.55
C THR A 142 -3.10 1.41 2.66
N VAL A 143 -3.81 0.56 3.40
CA VAL A 143 -3.27 -0.20 4.54
C VAL A 143 -3.80 -1.62 4.56
N PRO A 144 -3.04 -2.62 5.04
CA PRO A 144 -3.52 -3.98 5.25
C PRO A 144 -4.40 -4.07 6.49
N PHE A 145 -5.30 -5.08 6.50
CA PHE A 145 -6.09 -5.45 7.67
C PHE A 145 -5.95 -6.95 7.95
N LEU A 146 -6.67 -7.83 7.23
CA LEU A 146 -6.53 -9.27 7.36
C LEU A 146 -5.39 -9.76 6.46
N TYR A 147 -4.18 -9.52 6.89
CA TYR A 147 -2.97 -9.86 6.17
C TYR A 147 -1.91 -10.41 7.12
N PRO A 148 -1.16 -11.47 6.74
CA PRO A 148 -0.09 -12.01 7.56
C PRO A 148 0.99 -10.98 7.88
N THR A 149 1.69 -11.18 9.00
CA THR A 149 2.87 -10.40 9.33
C THR A 149 3.89 -10.51 8.22
N HIS A 150 4.41 -9.38 7.76
CA HIS A 150 5.38 -9.28 6.69
C HIS A 150 6.42 -8.20 7.02
N GLU A 151 7.60 -8.29 6.41
CA GLU A 151 8.70 -7.33 6.61
C GLU A 151 9.16 -7.15 8.07
N ALA A 152 9.00 -8.20 8.88
CA ALA A 152 9.48 -8.17 10.26
C ALA A 152 10.95 -7.72 10.32
N PRO A 153 11.31 -6.89 11.32
CA PRO A 153 10.54 -6.50 12.50
C PRO A 153 9.68 -5.22 12.33
N TYR A 154 9.53 -4.69 11.12
CA TYR A 154 8.92 -3.38 10.85
C TYR A 154 7.43 -3.48 10.49
N ASP A 155 6.69 -4.45 11.00
CA ASP A 155 5.25 -4.63 10.77
C ASP A 155 4.52 -4.42 12.10
N PHE A 156 4.13 -3.16 12.38
CA PHE A 156 3.72 -2.72 13.71
C PHE A 156 2.21 -2.77 13.95
N GLN A 157 1.39 -2.58 12.88
CA GLN A 157 -0.02 -2.37 13.12
C GLN A 157 -0.94 -2.76 11.95
N ARG A 158 -2.21 -2.91 12.27
CA ARG A 158 -3.31 -3.17 11.33
C ARG A 158 -4.44 -2.17 11.59
N PHE A 159 -5.06 -1.70 10.52
CA PHE A 159 -6.13 -0.72 10.62
C PHE A 159 -7.47 -1.33 10.23
N THR A 160 -8.48 -1.19 11.08
CA THR A 160 -9.87 -1.33 10.65
C THR A 160 -10.26 -0.11 9.81
N HIS A 161 -11.35 -0.21 9.06
CA HIS A 161 -11.86 0.96 8.32
C HIS A 161 -12.25 2.13 9.24
N HIS A 162 -12.73 1.86 10.47
CA HIS A 162 -13.00 2.88 11.47
C HIS A 162 -11.72 3.51 12.02
N GLY A 163 -10.69 2.67 12.31
CA GLY A 163 -9.40 3.14 12.79
C GLY A 163 -8.70 4.06 11.76
N LEU A 164 -8.69 3.64 10.48
CA LEU A 164 -8.12 4.45 9.41
C LEU A 164 -8.88 5.77 9.21
N ALA A 165 -10.23 5.73 9.19
CA ALA A 165 -11.04 6.95 9.08
C ALA A 165 -10.87 7.88 10.29
N GLY A 166 -10.73 7.31 11.49
CA GLY A 166 -10.44 8.07 12.71
C GLY A 166 -9.08 8.75 12.67
N LEU A 167 -8.04 8.03 12.21
CA LEU A 167 -6.69 8.56 12.03
C LEU A 167 -6.70 9.78 11.09
N VAL A 168 -7.34 9.67 9.93
CA VAL A 168 -7.48 10.76 8.96
C VAL A 168 -8.13 11.99 9.59
N ARG A 169 -9.27 11.80 10.28
CA ARG A 169 -10.05 12.92 10.87
C ARG A 169 -9.34 13.62 12.02
N ARG A 170 -8.58 12.88 12.87
CA ARG A 170 -7.83 13.46 13.98
C ARG A 170 -6.77 14.47 13.53
N HIS A 171 -6.30 14.34 12.29
CA HIS A 171 -5.33 15.27 11.69
C HIS A 171 -5.97 16.34 10.80
N GLY A 172 -7.27 16.61 10.96
CA GLY A 172 -7.97 17.68 10.26
C GLY A 172 -8.25 17.40 8.78
N LEU A 173 -8.12 16.14 8.35
CA LEU A 173 -8.44 15.71 6.99
C LEU A 173 -9.87 15.15 6.92
N GLU A 174 -10.54 15.36 5.79
CA GLU A 174 -11.85 14.78 5.47
C GLU A 174 -11.66 13.40 4.82
N VAL A 175 -12.53 12.45 5.15
CA VAL A 175 -12.62 11.16 4.45
C VAL A 175 -13.51 11.35 3.23
N ALA A 176 -12.92 11.65 2.07
CA ALA A 176 -13.66 11.84 0.82
C ALA A 176 -14.17 10.51 0.22
N ALA A 177 -13.41 9.43 0.38
CA ALA A 177 -13.83 8.08 0.03
C ALA A 177 -13.14 7.06 0.95
N LEU A 178 -13.82 5.95 1.23
CA LEU A 178 -13.29 4.82 1.98
C LEU A 178 -13.73 3.52 1.32
N ASP A 179 -12.77 2.73 0.87
CA ASP A 179 -12.97 1.52 0.09
C ASP A 179 -12.29 0.32 0.78
N ALA A 180 -12.71 -0.89 0.39
CA ALA A 180 -12.13 -2.14 0.87
C ALA A 180 -11.17 -2.73 -0.16
N GLN A 181 -10.09 -3.33 0.31
CA GLN A 181 -9.17 -4.12 -0.51
C GLN A 181 -9.74 -5.53 -0.73
N GLY A 182 -10.80 -5.60 -1.55
CA GLY A 182 -11.59 -6.79 -1.80
C GLY A 182 -12.68 -7.02 -0.73
N GLY A 183 -13.25 -8.23 -0.76
CA GLY A 183 -14.27 -8.67 0.19
C GLY A 183 -14.03 -10.14 0.59
N PRO A 184 -15.01 -10.80 1.24
CA PRO A 184 -14.86 -12.16 1.78
C PRO A 184 -14.34 -13.18 0.75
N VAL A 185 -14.81 -13.11 -0.48
CA VAL A 185 -14.39 -14.04 -1.55
C VAL A 185 -12.90 -13.86 -1.87
N LEU A 186 -12.43 -12.61 -2.01
CA LEU A 186 -11.02 -12.33 -2.25
C LEU A 186 -10.15 -12.74 -1.06
N MET A 187 -10.64 -12.49 0.15
CA MET A 187 -9.98 -12.89 1.38
C MET A 187 -9.80 -14.41 1.45
N LEU A 188 -10.88 -15.18 1.22
CA LEU A 188 -10.83 -16.64 1.22
C LEU A 188 -9.87 -17.17 0.14
N ALA A 189 -9.93 -16.61 -1.07
CA ALA A 189 -9.03 -16.97 -2.15
C ALA A 189 -7.57 -16.69 -1.78
N HIS A 190 -7.29 -15.55 -1.16
CA HIS A 190 -5.94 -15.17 -0.71
C HIS A 190 -5.41 -16.13 0.37
N PHE A 191 -6.21 -16.43 1.42
CA PHE A 191 -5.80 -17.36 2.46
C PHE A 191 -5.68 -18.80 1.94
N GLY A 192 -6.51 -19.22 0.99
CA GLY A 192 -6.37 -20.51 0.31
C GLY A 192 -5.03 -20.62 -0.44
N VAL A 193 -4.62 -19.56 -1.13
CA VAL A 193 -3.30 -19.49 -1.80
C VAL A 193 -2.17 -19.52 -0.79
N LEU A 194 -2.30 -18.79 0.34
CA LEU A 194 -1.32 -18.83 1.42
C LEU A 194 -1.15 -20.26 1.96
N ALA A 195 -2.25 -20.91 2.33
CA ALA A 195 -2.25 -22.26 2.85
C ALA A 195 -1.60 -23.26 1.86
N LEU A 196 -2.03 -23.22 0.60
CA LEU A 196 -1.44 -24.07 -0.46
C LEU A 196 0.06 -23.82 -0.62
N THR A 197 0.49 -22.56 -0.62
CA THR A 197 1.91 -22.22 -0.73
C THR A 197 2.72 -22.77 0.44
N GLN A 198 2.18 -22.75 1.66
CA GLN A 198 2.85 -23.33 2.84
C GLN A 198 2.93 -24.86 2.75
N VAL A 199 1.86 -25.53 2.32
CA VAL A 199 1.88 -26.97 2.07
C VAL A 199 2.94 -27.34 1.03
N LEU A 200 3.01 -26.61 -0.09
CA LEU A 200 4.03 -26.85 -1.12
C LEU A 200 5.46 -26.64 -0.59
N ARG A 201 5.67 -25.68 0.29
CA ARG A 201 6.97 -25.47 0.97
C ARG A 201 7.33 -26.63 1.89
N LEU A 202 6.39 -27.09 2.72
CA LEU A 202 6.60 -28.25 3.60
C LEU A 202 6.95 -29.51 2.81
N LEU A 203 6.31 -29.73 1.66
CA LEU A 203 6.59 -30.83 0.75
C LEU A 203 7.85 -30.63 -0.12
N ARG A 204 8.59 -29.52 0.06
CA ARG A 204 9.74 -29.12 -0.76
C ARG A 204 9.44 -28.98 -2.27
N LEU A 205 8.18 -28.71 -2.61
CA LEU A 205 7.68 -28.54 -3.97
C LEU A 205 7.53 -27.07 -4.39
N ALA A 206 7.81 -26.13 -3.49
CA ALA A 206 7.60 -24.70 -3.71
C ALA A 206 8.43 -24.11 -4.87
N ASP A 207 9.55 -24.75 -5.21
CA ASP A 207 10.41 -24.31 -6.32
C ASP A 207 10.00 -24.89 -7.68
N ASN A 208 9.02 -25.79 -7.71
CA ASN A 208 8.48 -26.35 -8.93
C ASN A 208 7.73 -25.27 -9.74
N ARG A 209 8.23 -24.96 -10.95
CA ARG A 209 7.67 -23.92 -11.84
C ARG A 209 6.22 -24.20 -12.24
N VAL A 210 5.87 -25.49 -12.45
CA VAL A 210 4.51 -25.91 -12.82
C VAL A 210 3.53 -25.64 -11.68
N LEU A 211 3.89 -26.01 -10.45
CA LEU A 211 3.04 -25.76 -9.28
C LEU A 211 2.88 -24.27 -8.98
N ARG A 212 3.93 -23.47 -9.16
CA ARG A 212 3.83 -22.01 -9.08
C ARG A 212 2.85 -21.44 -10.12
N ALA A 213 2.92 -21.92 -11.35
CA ALA A 213 2.01 -21.50 -12.40
C ALA A 213 0.55 -21.90 -12.09
N LEU A 214 0.32 -23.12 -11.58
CA LEU A 214 -1.00 -23.59 -11.16
C LEU A 214 -1.60 -22.77 -10.01
N VAL A 215 -0.76 -22.26 -9.11
CA VAL A 215 -1.20 -21.34 -8.03
C VAL A 215 -1.46 -19.92 -8.55
N ALA A 216 -0.69 -19.46 -9.52
CA ALA A 216 -0.81 -18.09 -10.06
C ALA A 216 -1.97 -17.94 -11.06
N ALA A 217 -2.23 -18.93 -11.90
CA ALA A 217 -3.24 -18.85 -12.97
C ALA A 217 -4.67 -18.52 -12.48
N PRO A 218 -5.22 -19.15 -11.41
CA PRO A 218 -6.53 -18.78 -10.89
C PRO A 218 -6.58 -17.36 -10.35
N GLN A 219 -5.49 -16.88 -9.73
CA GLN A 219 -5.40 -15.51 -9.22
C GLN A 219 -5.40 -14.50 -10.36
N GLU A 220 -4.68 -14.77 -11.44
CA GLU A 220 -4.66 -13.92 -12.63
C GLU A 220 -6.06 -13.84 -13.27
N ALA A 221 -6.78 -14.96 -13.36
CA ALA A 221 -8.17 -14.99 -13.85
C ALA A 221 -9.13 -14.19 -12.95
N LEU A 222 -8.94 -14.22 -11.63
CA LEU A 222 -9.75 -13.46 -10.67
C LEU A 222 -9.37 -11.98 -10.62
N ARG A 223 -8.16 -11.63 -11.00
CA ARG A 223 -7.60 -10.28 -10.92
C ARG A 223 -8.50 -9.23 -11.60
N SER A 224 -9.09 -9.54 -12.74
CA SER A 224 -10.03 -8.66 -13.45
C SER A 224 -11.38 -8.47 -12.75
N ARG A 225 -11.75 -9.35 -11.82
CA ARG A 225 -13.06 -9.37 -11.13
C ARG A 225 -13.02 -8.85 -9.70
N VAL A 226 -11.85 -8.42 -9.21
CA VAL A 226 -11.69 -7.92 -7.84
C VAL A 226 -12.53 -6.68 -7.62
N SER A 227 -13.51 -6.74 -6.72
CA SER A 227 -14.26 -5.57 -6.25
C SER A 227 -13.47 -4.81 -5.19
N THR A 228 -13.54 -3.48 -5.24
CA THR A 228 -12.92 -2.61 -4.25
C THR A 228 -13.93 -1.73 -3.53
N ARG A 229 -15.24 -1.90 -3.79
CA ARG A 229 -16.29 -1.13 -3.13
C ARG A 229 -16.44 -1.59 -1.68
N LEU A 230 -16.61 -0.63 -0.76
CA LEU A 230 -16.90 -0.90 0.64
C LEU A 230 -18.36 -1.32 0.79
N SER A 231 -18.66 -2.60 0.54
CA SER A 231 -19.95 -3.22 0.80
C SER A 231 -20.04 -3.69 2.26
N LEU A 232 -21.25 -4.01 2.74
CA LEU A 232 -21.44 -4.53 4.10
C LEU A 232 -20.56 -5.77 4.38
N PRO A 233 -20.46 -6.79 3.52
CA PRO A 233 -19.54 -7.90 3.73
C PRO A 233 -18.06 -7.49 3.73
N ALA A 234 -17.66 -6.51 2.93
CA ALA A 234 -16.28 -6.03 2.85
C ALA A 234 -15.85 -5.20 4.09
N ARG A 235 -16.80 -4.64 4.84
CA ARG A 235 -16.52 -4.00 6.13
C ARG A 235 -16.08 -5.00 7.19
N VAL A 236 -16.61 -6.22 7.13
CA VAL A 236 -16.33 -7.28 8.09
C VAL A 236 -15.11 -8.10 7.69
N ALA A 237 -14.94 -8.38 6.39
CA ALA A 237 -13.92 -9.28 5.88
C ALA A 237 -13.27 -8.69 4.63
N SER A 238 -12.10 -8.06 4.81
CA SER A 238 -11.29 -7.47 3.74
C SER A 238 -9.81 -7.69 4.03
N LEU A 239 -8.99 -7.74 2.98
CA LEU A 239 -7.52 -7.82 3.11
C LEU A 239 -6.91 -6.51 3.61
N GLY A 240 -7.59 -5.39 3.37
CA GLY A 240 -7.14 -4.07 3.78
C GLY A 240 -8.17 -3.00 3.46
N TYR A 241 -7.84 -1.76 3.72
CA TYR A 241 -8.67 -0.61 3.45
C TYR A 241 -7.89 0.48 2.72
N MET A 242 -8.63 1.30 1.99
CA MET A 242 -8.10 2.34 1.12
C MET A 242 -8.92 3.60 1.31
N VAL A 243 -8.27 4.72 1.59
CA VAL A 243 -8.93 6.00 1.87
C VAL A 243 -8.40 7.09 0.94
N VAL A 244 -9.32 7.92 0.44
CA VAL A 244 -9.02 9.24 -0.10
C VAL A 244 -9.24 10.23 1.03
N ALA A 245 -8.16 10.77 1.55
CA ALA A 245 -8.19 11.86 2.51
C ALA A 245 -8.05 13.19 1.76
N ARG A 246 -8.88 14.18 2.09
CA ARG A 246 -8.85 15.52 1.50
C ARG A 246 -8.52 16.54 2.57
N LYS A 247 -7.65 17.50 2.29
CA LYS A 247 -7.45 18.65 3.17
C LYS A 247 -8.52 19.70 2.86
N PRO A 248 -9.28 20.17 3.84
CA PRO A 248 -10.21 21.29 3.65
C PRO A 248 -9.54 22.53 3.05
N LEU A 249 -10.35 23.41 2.43
CA LEU A 249 -9.87 24.70 1.87
C LEU A 249 -9.51 25.68 2.98
#